data_b290cdc4869a2fd06ed2951490bf7817
#
_entry.id   b290cdc4869a2fd06ed2951490bf7817
#
_cell.length_a   1.000
_cell.length_b   1.000
_cell.length_c   1.000
_cell.angle_alpha   90.00
_cell.angle_beta   90.00
_cell.angle_gamma   90.00
#
_symmetry.space_group_name_H-M   'P 1'
#
loop_
_entity.id
_entity.type
_entity.pdbx_description
1 polymer ?
#
loop_
_entity_poly.entity_id
_entity_poly.type
_entity_poly.pdbx_seq_one_letter_code
_entity_poly.pdbx_strand_id
1 'polypeptide(L)'
;MCIRDRNQAQEDDVKALQAGLKNALAKESSDMQYKMVAGQMAAAPEKARYYPLLAQAASKEAIDALLAADDRQAAFAALLTVENPAMTDVLYDLARQNPAWTDAAISRYTDFVSKSRNTPMRKYQLYRRGLEAKPSPKVQNKLLKALSKTPVFPALTLAMNYMDAPATAETAAMVVKTVAAKNPALGGETVAAALKKAQEVYAGLAKSDADAGYAVDEIKGLLAKLPAEGYLPVSLEPSGWEAVVGDPETRKAMKAKALAKAQTEARAAMAKNWIAENGVLTGAADGGTIGSAKNYENFELILDWKTEGEAEMGIRSIPQIALGGKNSGALTGNMLHDNAAPKAAANGPQEWNTMQVKVVSDRVTVVLNGVTTAENVILENACNREIPAYAEGQILLIAGNAPLNVREMYIRELPATPRFELSEEEAADGFEVLFDGTSMHKWTGNTTNYVPVDGTIYVTAQYGGSGNLYTKKEYGDFVLRFEFAFDREGVNNGIGIRTPMGVDAAYHGLSLIHI
;
A
#
# COMPACT_ATOMS: atom_id res chain seq x y z
N MET A 1 35.35 49.66 27.50
CA MET A 1 34.47 48.53 27.22
C MET A 1 33.52 48.93 26.10
N CYS A 2 33.68 48.34 24.93
CA CYS A 2 32.94 48.72 23.71
C CYS A 2 31.45 48.35 23.85
N ILE A 3 30.53 49.07 23.20
CA ILE A 3 29.10 48.74 23.18
C ILE A 3 28.88 47.28 22.72
N ARG A 4 29.71 46.80 21.81
CA ARG A 4 29.72 45.40 21.32
C ARG A 4 30.00 44.39 22.43
N ASP A 5 30.96 44.70 23.35
CA ASP A 5 31.34 43.81 24.45
C ASP A 5 30.25 43.74 25.53
N ARG A 6 29.51 44.85 25.77
CA ARG A 6 28.37 44.87 26.68
C ARG A 6 27.19 44.10 26.14
N ASN A 7 26.87 44.21 24.85
CA ASN A 7 25.78 43.46 24.24
C ASN A 7 26.11 41.97 24.23
N GLN A 8 27.35 41.56 23.95
CA GLN A 8 27.79 40.18 24.00
C GLN A 8 27.69 39.60 25.43
N ALA A 9 28.13 40.35 26.44
CA ALA A 9 27.99 39.91 27.84
C ALA A 9 26.51 39.72 28.26
N GLN A 10 25.62 40.64 27.82
CA GLN A 10 24.18 40.48 28.08
C GLN A 10 23.57 39.26 27.40
N GLU A 11 23.98 38.93 26.17
CA GLU A 11 23.53 37.72 25.46
C GLU A 11 24.04 36.46 26.15
N ASP A 12 25.25 36.41 26.63
CA ASP A 12 25.84 35.27 27.33
C ASP A 12 25.18 35.03 28.68
N ASP A 13 24.83 36.11 29.41
CA ASP A 13 24.04 36.02 30.65
C ASP A 13 22.64 35.48 30.42
N VAL A 14 21.96 35.90 29.34
CA VAL A 14 20.63 35.36 28.97
C VAL A 14 20.73 33.90 28.61
N LYS A 15 21.72 33.45 27.87
CA LYS A 15 21.97 32.06 27.54
C LYS A 15 22.24 31.22 28.78
N ALA A 16 23.04 31.73 29.72
CA ALA A 16 23.34 31.05 30.97
C ALA A 16 22.07 30.88 31.84
N LEU A 17 21.24 31.93 31.95
CA LEU A 17 19.95 31.86 32.63
C LEU A 17 18.99 30.87 31.97
N GLN A 18 18.88 30.87 30.66
CA GLN A 18 18.08 29.91 29.93
C GLN A 18 18.54 28.47 30.17
N ALA A 19 19.86 28.22 30.17
CA ALA A 19 20.41 26.90 30.47
C ALA A 19 20.07 26.44 31.92
N GLY A 20 20.19 27.35 32.89
CA GLY A 20 19.81 27.08 34.29
C GLY A 20 18.32 26.76 34.43
N LEU A 21 17.45 27.54 33.79
CA LEU A 21 16.00 27.29 33.79
C LEU A 21 15.66 26.00 33.09
N LYS A 22 16.30 25.66 31.97
CA LYS A 22 16.11 24.37 31.29
C LYS A 22 16.42 23.18 32.21
N ASN A 23 17.54 23.25 32.93
CA ASN A 23 17.91 22.20 33.88
C ASN A 23 16.95 22.08 35.07
N ALA A 24 16.39 23.19 35.53
CA ALA A 24 15.38 23.19 36.59
C ALA A 24 14.06 22.59 36.08
N LEU A 25 13.59 23.03 34.91
CA LEU A 25 12.36 22.55 34.30
C LEU A 25 12.43 21.07 33.93
N ALA A 26 13.58 20.53 33.56
CA ALA A 26 13.76 19.14 33.18
C ALA A 26 13.39 18.13 34.30
N LYS A 27 13.23 18.59 35.53
CA LYS A 27 12.79 17.79 36.68
C LYS A 27 11.26 17.65 36.77
N GLU A 28 10.54 18.47 36.05
CA GLU A 28 9.09 18.53 36.06
C GLU A 28 8.49 17.75 34.86
N SER A 29 7.21 17.37 34.95
CA SER A 29 6.47 16.79 33.83
C SER A 29 6.30 17.79 32.68
N SER A 30 6.16 17.31 31.45
CA SER A 30 5.94 18.15 30.26
C SER A 30 4.79 19.16 30.45
N ASP A 31 3.68 18.74 31.02
CA ASP A 31 2.52 19.60 31.29
C ASP A 31 2.85 20.69 32.33
N MET A 32 3.62 20.35 33.36
CA MET A 32 4.03 21.31 34.39
C MET A 32 5.03 22.30 33.81
N GLN A 33 6.00 21.83 33.01
CA GLN A 33 6.94 22.71 32.28
C GLN A 33 6.18 23.72 31.43
N TYR A 34 5.21 23.26 30.64
CA TYR A 34 4.38 24.13 29.81
C TYR A 34 3.65 25.19 30.66
N LYS A 35 2.92 24.77 31.71
CA LYS A 35 2.14 25.69 32.58
C LYS A 35 3.02 26.75 33.23
N MET A 36 4.17 26.35 33.74
CA MET A 36 5.13 27.28 34.37
C MET A 36 5.67 28.31 33.36
N VAL A 37 6.08 27.85 32.16
CA VAL A 37 6.64 28.74 31.13
C VAL A 37 5.56 29.63 30.52
N ALA A 38 4.40 29.09 30.18
CA ALA A 38 3.29 29.83 29.58
C ALA A 38 2.74 30.91 30.53
N GLY A 39 2.63 30.58 31.85
CA GLY A 39 2.20 31.54 32.85
C GLY A 39 3.15 32.75 32.97
N GLN A 40 4.46 32.54 32.97
CA GLN A 40 5.44 33.61 32.99
C GLN A 40 5.50 34.41 31.66
N MET A 41 5.38 33.70 30.55
CA MET A 41 5.39 34.32 29.21
C MET A 41 4.18 35.24 28.98
N ALA A 42 3.03 34.94 29.57
CA ALA A 42 1.80 35.71 29.38
C ALA A 42 1.95 37.19 29.78
N ALA A 43 2.68 37.45 30.86
CA ALA A 43 2.94 38.79 31.37
C ALA A 43 4.23 39.42 30.85
N ALA A 44 5.03 38.70 30.06
CA ALA A 44 6.36 39.15 29.63
C ALA A 44 6.25 40.10 28.44
N PRO A 45 6.99 41.22 28.45
CA PRO A 45 7.06 42.14 27.30
C PRO A 45 7.74 41.53 26.07
N GLU A 46 8.71 40.62 26.27
CA GLU A 46 9.45 39.94 25.21
C GLU A 46 9.20 38.43 25.23
N LYS A 47 8.06 38.02 24.73
CA LYS A 47 7.60 36.62 24.75
C LYS A 47 8.57 35.66 24.04
N ALA A 48 9.22 36.09 22.99
CA ALA A 48 10.16 35.26 22.20
C ALA A 48 11.31 34.65 23.04
N ARG A 49 11.70 35.32 24.13
CA ARG A 49 12.72 34.77 25.07
C ARG A 49 12.30 33.46 25.75
N TYR A 50 11.00 33.18 25.84
CA TYR A 50 10.45 31.97 26.45
C TYR A 50 10.27 30.81 25.46
N TYR A 51 10.33 31.04 24.14
CA TYR A 51 10.10 30.00 23.15
C TYR A 51 11.05 28.81 23.27
N PRO A 52 12.37 28.97 23.52
CA PRO A 52 13.27 27.85 23.76
C PRO A 52 12.92 27.02 25.02
N LEU A 53 12.26 27.61 26.00
CA LEU A 53 11.78 26.92 27.20
C LEU A 53 10.47 26.18 26.94
N LEU A 54 9.56 26.77 26.16
CA LEU A 54 8.36 26.07 25.66
C LEU A 54 8.75 24.86 24.82
N ALA A 55 9.72 24.99 23.94
CA ALA A 55 10.19 23.89 23.10
C ALA A 55 10.70 22.69 23.92
N GLN A 56 11.29 22.95 25.10
CA GLN A 56 11.76 21.90 26.01
C GLN A 56 10.60 21.06 26.59
N ALA A 57 9.46 21.69 26.89
CA ALA A 57 8.29 20.98 27.42
C ALA A 57 7.81 19.91 26.43
N ALA A 58 8.00 20.13 25.13
CA ALA A 58 7.70 19.20 24.04
C ALA A 58 6.27 18.62 24.09
N SER A 59 5.34 19.25 24.83
CA SER A 59 3.93 18.87 24.88
C SER A 59 3.19 19.41 23.66
N LYS A 60 1.97 18.88 23.42
CA LYS A 60 1.10 19.37 22.36
C LYS A 60 0.78 20.85 22.55
N GLU A 61 0.44 21.25 23.77
CA GLU A 61 0.09 22.63 24.12
C GLU A 61 1.28 23.59 23.89
N ALA A 62 2.51 23.14 24.16
CA ALA A 62 3.72 23.92 23.88
C ALA A 62 3.95 24.10 22.38
N ILE A 63 3.74 23.06 21.58
CA ILE A 63 3.82 23.12 20.12
C ILE A 63 2.74 24.06 19.57
N ASP A 64 1.49 23.92 20.01
CA ASP A 64 0.37 24.78 19.59
C ASP A 64 0.63 26.25 19.95
N ALA A 65 1.17 26.53 21.13
CA ALA A 65 1.53 27.88 21.56
C ALA A 65 2.66 28.50 20.70
N LEU A 66 3.65 27.70 20.31
CA LEU A 66 4.71 28.14 19.41
C LEU A 66 4.19 28.38 17.99
N LEU A 67 3.26 27.54 17.50
CA LEU A 67 2.61 27.72 16.20
C LEU A 67 1.74 28.98 16.14
N ALA A 68 1.14 29.37 17.26
CA ALA A 68 0.32 30.59 17.39
C ALA A 68 1.13 31.86 17.73
N ALA A 69 2.44 31.77 17.88
CA ALA A 69 3.27 32.88 18.34
C ALA A 69 3.40 34.01 17.29
N ASP A 70 3.44 35.27 17.75
CA ASP A 70 3.53 36.46 16.90
C ASP A 70 4.89 36.55 16.20
N ASP A 71 5.98 36.29 16.93
CA ASP A 71 7.34 36.22 16.33
C ASP A 71 7.53 34.84 15.69
N ARG A 72 7.09 34.72 14.46
CA ARG A 72 7.13 33.48 13.65
C ARG A 72 8.54 32.95 13.46
N GLN A 73 9.54 33.82 13.33
CA GLN A 73 10.92 33.40 13.09
C GLN A 73 11.56 32.80 14.35
N ALA A 74 11.39 33.45 15.50
CA ALA A 74 11.87 32.93 16.78
C ALA A 74 11.11 31.64 17.17
N ALA A 75 9.81 31.58 16.92
CA ALA A 75 8.99 30.39 17.15
C ALA A 75 9.44 29.21 16.27
N PHE A 76 9.70 29.44 14.99
CA PHE A 76 10.21 28.40 14.10
C PHE A 76 11.58 27.87 14.59
N ALA A 77 12.49 28.74 14.98
CA ALA A 77 13.79 28.34 15.55
C ALA A 77 13.61 27.46 16.80
N ALA A 78 12.65 27.78 17.65
CA ALA A 78 12.30 26.98 18.84
C ALA A 78 11.69 25.63 18.45
N LEU A 79 10.73 25.61 17.50
CA LEU A 79 10.08 24.38 17.00
C LEU A 79 11.07 23.37 16.43
N LEU A 80 12.14 23.82 15.78
CA LEU A 80 13.22 22.94 15.29
C LEU A 80 13.93 22.17 16.42
N THR A 81 13.86 22.63 17.68
CA THR A 81 14.50 21.98 18.84
C THR A 81 13.57 21.07 19.64
N VAL A 82 12.28 21.07 19.36
CA VAL A 82 11.28 20.20 20.06
C VAL A 82 11.59 18.73 19.78
N GLU A 83 11.70 17.93 20.84
CA GLU A 83 11.93 16.48 20.76
C GLU A 83 10.61 15.72 20.99
N ASN A 84 9.69 15.83 20.03
CA ASN A 84 8.41 15.13 20.04
C ASN A 84 8.12 14.52 18.66
N PRO A 85 7.75 13.22 18.55
CA PRO A 85 7.41 12.57 17.28
C PRO A 85 6.31 13.29 16.47
N ALA A 86 5.36 13.97 17.13
CA ALA A 86 4.32 14.78 16.48
C ALA A 86 4.90 15.91 15.61
N MET A 87 6.15 16.31 15.86
CA MET A 87 6.84 17.31 15.02
C MET A 87 7.05 16.86 13.57
N THR A 88 6.92 15.57 13.27
CA THR A 88 7.08 15.09 11.90
C THR A 88 6.09 15.78 10.94
N ASP A 89 4.79 15.82 11.28
CA ASP A 89 3.79 16.48 10.45
C ASP A 89 3.89 18.01 10.53
N VAL A 90 4.11 18.56 11.71
CA VAL A 90 4.29 20.01 11.93
C VAL A 90 5.44 20.56 11.08
N LEU A 91 6.60 19.90 11.04
CA LEU A 91 7.76 20.35 10.26
C LEU A 91 7.48 20.27 8.75
N TYR A 92 6.77 19.25 8.30
CA TYR A 92 6.37 19.16 6.90
C TYR A 92 5.43 20.31 6.50
N ASP A 93 4.43 20.63 7.34
CA ASP A 93 3.50 21.72 7.08
C ASP A 93 4.20 23.09 7.10
N LEU A 94 5.11 23.33 8.04
CA LEU A 94 5.93 24.53 8.10
C LEU A 94 6.82 24.71 6.85
N ALA A 95 7.38 23.60 6.35
CA ALA A 95 8.18 23.59 5.12
C ALA A 95 7.37 24.03 3.89
N ARG A 96 6.07 23.66 3.84
CA ARG A 96 5.18 24.03 2.73
C ARG A 96 4.64 25.45 2.83
N GLN A 97 4.45 25.94 4.06
CA GLN A 97 3.92 27.29 4.31
C GLN A 97 4.94 28.38 4.00
N ASN A 98 6.23 28.11 4.18
CA ASN A 98 7.27 29.12 4.00
C ASN A 98 8.51 28.52 3.32
N PRO A 99 8.80 28.90 2.06
CA PRO A 99 9.97 28.41 1.32
C PRO A 99 11.31 28.68 2.02
N ALA A 100 11.43 29.74 2.82
CA ALA A 100 12.67 30.02 3.56
C ALA A 100 12.93 29.02 4.70
N TRP A 101 11.92 28.30 5.13
CA TRP A 101 12.01 27.30 6.21
C TRP A 101 12.17 25.87 5.69
N THR A 102 11.93 25.64 4.40
CA THR A 102 11.88 24.30 3.80
C THR A 102 13.09 23.46 4.15
N ASP A 103 14.29 23.96 3.95
CA ASP A 103 15.52 23.21 4.18
C ASP A 103 15.73 22.83 5.66
N ALA A 104 15.54 23.78 6.57
CA ALA A 104 15.70 23.52 7.99
C ALA A 104 14.63 22.55 8.52
N ALA A 105 13.39 22.78 8.14
CA ALA A 105 12.26 21.95 8.54
C ALA A 105 12.39 20.52 8.00
N ILE A 106 12.66 20.35 6.69
CA ILE A 106 12.79 19.02 6.08
C ILE A 106 14.07 18.30 6.56
N SER A 107 15.14 19.04 6.82
CA SER A 107 16.33 18.43 7.45
C SER A 107 15.99 17.83 8.82
N ARG A 108 15.27 18.56 9.67
CA ARG A 108 14.85 18.10 10.99
C ARG A 108 13.80 16.98 10.92
N TYR A 109 12.82 17.10 10.01
CA TYR A 109 11.87 16.06 9.66
C TYR A 109 12.57 14.73 9.34
N THR A 110 13.63 14.77 8.51
CA THR A 110 14.42 13.58 8.15
C THR A 110 15.01 12.89 9.38
N ASP A 111 15.46 13.66 10.37
CA ASP A 111 16.02 13.11 11.61
C ASP A 111 14.94 12.37 12.42
N PHE A 112 13.73 12.92 12.53
CA PHE A 112 12.61 12.25 13.19
C PHE A 112 12.21 10.95 12.49
N VAL A 113 12.03 10.98 11.16
CA VAL A 113 11.72 9.80 10.38
C VAL A 113 12.79 8.72 10.55
N SER A 114 14.06 9.09 10.52
CA SER A 114 15.19 8.15 10.66
C SER A 114 15.18 7.46 12.03
N LYS A 115 14.91 8.20 13.10
CA LYS A 115 14.87 7.70 14.48
C LYS A 115 13.57 6.92 14.80
N SER A 116 12.53 7.08 13.99
CA SER A 116 11.22 6.46 14.24
C SER A 116 11.29 4.93 14.18
N ARG A 117 10.32 4.26 14.83
CA ARG A 117 10.12 2.80 14.76
C ARG A 117 9.21 2.38 13.60
N ASN A 118 8.95 3.29 12.65
CA ASN A 118 8.14 2.99 11.49
C ASN A 118 8.73 1.85 10.64
N THR A 119 7.85 1.10 9.99
CA THR A 119 8.25 0.05 9.03
C THR A 119 9.06 0.65 7.88
N PRO A 120 9.88 -0.12 7.17
CA PRO A 120 10.62 0.36 6.00
C PRO A 120 9.71 1.04 4.97
N MET A 121 8.54 0.47 4.68
CA MET A 121 7.58 1.06 3.73
C MET A 121 7.05 2.41 4.22
N ARG A 122 6.70 2.54 5.52
CA ARG A 122 6.27 3.83 6.07
C ARG A 122 7.39 4.87 6.05
N LYS A 123 8.62 4.48 6.34
CA LYS A 123 9.79 5.39 6.22
C LYS A 123 10.00 5.85 4.78
N TYR A 124 9.88 4.94 3.80
CA TYR A 124 9.92 5.30 2.38
C TYR A 124 8.92 6.41 2.05
N GLN A 125 7.66 6.23 2.44
CA GLN A 125 6.61 7.24 2.19
C GLN A 125 6.94 8.60 2.80
N LEU A 126 7.40 8.60 4.04
CA LEU A 126 7.77 9.84 4.73
C LEU A 126 8.98 10.51 4.06
N TYR A 127 10.00 9.77 3.63
CA TYR A 127 11.13 10.35 2.88
C TYR A 127 10.69 10.90 1.52
N ARG A 128 9.81 10.19 0.80
CA ARG A 128 9.22 10.68 -0.44
C ARG A 128 8.45 11.98 -0.21
N ARG A 129 7.58 12.03 0.80
CA ARG A 129 6.85 13.25 1.21
C ARG A 129 7.81 14.41 1.47
N GLY A 130 8.92 14.16 2.16
CA GLY A 130 9.97 15.16 2.38
C GLY A 130 10.62 15.66 1.09
N LEU A 131 10.86 14.77 0.11
CA LEU A 131 11.40 15.15 -1.21
C LEU A 131 10.38 15.96 -2.03
N GLU A 132 9.09 15.69 -1.91
CA GLU A 132 8.00 16.42 -2.57
C GLU A 132 7.86 17.88 -2.09
N ALA A 133 8.38 18.20 -0.89
CA ALA A 133 8.51 19.57 -0.43
C ALA A 133 9.59 20.38 -1.19
N LYS A 134 10.32 19.74 -2.11
CA LYS A 134 11.34 20.32 -2.98
C LYS A 134 12.43 21.10 -2.20
N PRO A 135 13.08 20.51 -1.18
CA PRO A 135 14.19 21.15 -0.49
C PRO A 135 15.41 21.28 -1.41
N SER A 136 16.44 22.01 -0.96
CA SER A 136 17.69 22.15 -1.70
C SER A 136 18.38 20.79 -1.94
N PRO A 137 19.28 20.68 -2.93
CA PRO A 137 20.02 19.46 -3.21
C PRO A 137 20.79 18.90 -2.00
N LYS A 138 21.26 19.75 -1.10
CA LYS A 138 21.90 19.34 0.16
C LYS A 138 20.94 18.52 1.03
N VAL A 139 19.71 18.98 1.18
CA VAL A 139 18.69 18.31 2.00
C VAL A 139 18.08 17.12 1.26
N GLN A 140 17.94 17.18 -0.07
CA GLN A 140 17.58 16.02 -0.90
C GLN A 140 18.58 14.88 -0.69
N ASN A 141 19.88 15.16 -0.72
CA ASN A 141 20.91 14.15 -0.45
C ASN A 141 20.83 13.57 0.97
N LYS A 142 20.44 14.38 1.98
CA LYS A 142 20.19 13.87 3.34
C LYS A 142 19.01 12.86 3.34
N LEU A 143 17.91 13.19 2.67
CA LEU A 143 16.74 12.30 2.51
C LEU A 143 17.10 11.01 1.76
N LEU A 144 17.81 11.12 0.64
CA LEU A 144 18.27 9.98 -0.16
C LEU A 144 19.19 9.06 0.67
N LYS A 145 20.16 9.62 1.40
CA LYS A 145 21.02 8.84 2.32
C LYS A 145 20.19 8.11 3.39
N ALA A 146 19.14 8.72 3.91
CA ALA A 146 18.24 8.07 4.85
C ALA A 146 17.40 6.98 4.16
N LEU A 147 16.94 7.22 2.93
CA LEU A 147 16.20 6.29 2.10
C LEU A 147 16.97 4.99 1.81
N SER A 148 18.30 5.03 1.66
CA SER A 148 19.13 3.83 1.44
C SER A 148 19.06 2.79 2.58
N LYS A 149 18.51 3.18 3.73
CA LYS A 149 18.28 2.29 4.88
C LYS A 149 16.91 1.60 4.83
N THR A 150 16.10 1.86 3.81
CA THR A 150 14.78 1.28 3.60
C THR A 150 14.80 0.36 2.37
N PRO A 151 15.13 -0.94 2.52
CA PRO A 151 15.35 -1.84 1.39
C PRO A 151 14.03 -2.34 0.80
N VAL A 152 13.19 -1.42 0.31
CA VAL A 152 11.91 -1.67 -0.35
C VAL A 152 11.97 -1.27 -1.82
N PHE A 153 11.26 -1.98 -2.69
CA PHE A 153 11.27 -1.73 -4.13
C PHE A 153 10.99 -0.26 -4.50
N PRO A 154 9.97 0.43 -3.93
CA PRO A 154 9.71 1.82 -4.30
C PRO A 154 10.81 2.81 -3.91
N ALA A 155 11.68 2.47 -2.97
CA ALA A 155 12.84 3.32 -2.64
C ALA A 155 13.85 3.35 -3.79
N LEU A 156 13.97 2.24 -4.52
CA LEU A 156 14.84 2.12 -5.68
C LEU A 156 14.29 2.94 -6.86
N THR A 157 13.01 2.80 -7.18
CA THR A 157 12.37 3.55 -8.28
C THR A 157 12.33 5.05 -7.99
N LEU A 158 12.07 5.45 -6.75
CA LEU A 158 12.14 6.86 -6.34
C LEU A 158 13.54 7.45 -6.55
N ALA A 159 14.59 6.72 -6.18
CA ALA A 159 15.97 7.19 -6.35
C ALA A 159 16.36 7.40 -7.81
N MET A 160 15.80 6.59 -8.74
CA MET A 160 16.06 6.78 -10.19
C MET A 160 15.74 8.18 -10.68
N ASN A 161 14.73 8.83 -10.13
CA ASN A 161 14.29 10.17 -10.52
C ASN A 161 15.30 11.28 -10.14
N TYR A 162 16.28 10.95 -9.30
CA TYR A 162 17.30 11.89 -8.82
C TYR A 162 18.69 11.65 -9.44
N MET A 163 18.83 10.66 -10.34
CA MET A 163 20.11 10.34 -10.98
C MET A 163 20.48 11.27 -12.13
N ASP A 164 19.51 11.99 -12.72
CA ASP A 164 19.75 12.88 -13.86
C ASP A 164 20.29 14.25 -13.43
N ALA A 165 20.12 14.60 -12.16
CA ALA A 165 20.60 15.86 -11.63
C ALA A 165 22.01 15.70 -11.01
N PRO A 166 23.06 16.38 -11.51
CA PRO A 166 24.45 16.21 -11.02
C PRO A 166 24.60 16.36 -9.51
N ALA A 167 23.80 17.22 -8.87
CA ALA A 167 23.88 17.49 -7.45
C ALA A 167 23.36 16.32 -6.56
N THR A 168 22.59 15.39 -7.10
CA THR A 168 21.97 14.27 -6.38
C THR A 168 22.33 12.91 -6.97
N ALA A 169 22.87 12.86 -8.19
CA ALA A 169 23.09 11.66 -8.97
C ALA A 169 23.88 10.57 -8.22
N GLU A 170 25.01 10.93 -7.62
CA GLU A 170 25.84 10.00 -6.87
C GLU A 170 25.11 9.40 -5.67
N THR A 171 24.45 10.27 -4.87
CA THR A 171 23.68 9.81 -3.71
C THR A 171 22.51 8.92 -4.13
N ALA A 172 21.84 9.25 -5.23
CA ALA A 172 20.73 8.44 -5.77
C ALA A 172 21.24 7.08 -6.29
N ALA A 173 22.36 7.04 -7.00
CA ALA A 173 23.00 5.80 -7.44
C ALA A 173 23.41 4.92 -6.24
N MET A 174 23.93 5.53 -5.17
CA MET A 174 24.23 4.85 -3.91
C MET A 174 22.96 4.21 -3.29
N VAL A 175 21.81 4.90 -3.32
CA VAL A 175 20.54 4.33 -2.83
C VAL A 175 20.19 3.08 -3.61
N VAL A 176 20.19 3.12 -4.95
CA VAL A 176 19.85 1.98 -5.81
C VAL A 176 20.75 0.79 -5.52
N LYS A 177 22.08 0.99 -5.53
CA LYS A 177 23.06 -0.05 -5.20
C LYS A 177 22.79 -0.66 -3.82
N THR A 178 22.60 0.19 -2.82
CA THR A 178 22.42 -0.26 -1.43
C THR A 178 21.10 -1.00 -1.21
N VAL A 179 20.00 -0.53 -1.80
CA VAL A 179 18.68 -1.17 -1.70
C VAL A 179 18.70 -2.55 -2.36
N ALA A 180 19.25 -2.66 -3.58
CA ALA A 180 19.38 -3.93 -4.28
C ALA A 180 20.27 -4.93 -3.51
N ALA A 181 21.41 -4.47 -2.96
CA ALA A 181 22.28 -5.31 -2.15
C ALA A 181 21.63 -5.83 -0.86
N LYS A 182 20.81 -5.01 -0.20
CA LYS A 182 20.13 -5.37 1.05
C LYS A 182 18.86 -6.20 0.86
N ASN A 183 18.31 -6.21 -0.34
CA ASN A 183 17.13 -7.00 -0.66
C ASN A 183 17.37 -7.81 -1.95
N PRO A 184 18.08 -8.96 -1.85
CA PRO A 184 18.41 -9.78 -3.02
C PRO A 184 17.18 -10.43 -3.69
N ALA A 185 16.00 -10.36 -3.09
CA ALA A 185 14.74 -10.81 -3.70
C ALA A 185 14.18 -9.80 -4.72
N LEU A 186 14.70 -8.58 -4.76
CA LEU A 186 14.35 -7.62 -5.81
C LEU A 186 15.04 -8.00 -7.11
N GLY A 187 14.25 -8.16 -8.18
CA GLY A 187 14.71 -8.57 -9.50
C GLY A 187 13.92 -7.92 -10.63
N GLY A 188 14.06 -8.50 -11.80
CA GLY A 188 13.35 -8.09 -13.02
C GLY A 188 13.96 -6.88 -13.73
N GLU A 189 13.34 -6.55 -14.87
CA GLU A 189 13.84 -5.51 -15.76
C GLU A 189 13.90 -4.11 -15.14
N THR A 190 12.94 -3.76 -14.27
CA THR A 190 12.93 -2.45 -13.61
C THR A 190 14.14 -2.26 -12.70
N VAL A 191 14.49 -3.30 -11.92
CA VAL A 191 15.67 -3.25 -11.05
C VAL A 191 16.96 -3.28 -11.87
N ALA A 192 16.98 -4.08 -12.94
CA ALA A 192 18.13 -4.11 -13.87
C ALA A 192 18.38 -2.74 -14.51
N ALA A 193 17.33 -2.06 -14.95
CA ALA A 193 17.43 -0.71 -15.54
C ALA A 193 17.96 0.31 -14.52
N ALA A 194 17.46 0.25 -13.28
CA ALA A 194 17.93 1.12 -12.20
C ALA A 194 19.41 0.90 -11.87
N LEU A 195 19.85 -0.35 -11.76
CA LEU A 195 21.25 -0.71 -11.53
C LEU A 195 22.16 -0.27 -12.68
N LYS A 196 21.72 -0.45 -13.93
CA LYS A 196 22.48 0.03 -15.12
C LYS A 196 22.64 1.55 -15.09
N LYS A 197 21.56 2.29 -14.79
CA LYS A 197 21.64 3.76 -14.67
C LYS A 197 22.57 4.17 -13.54
N ALA A 198 22.52 3.50 -12.37
CA ALA A 198 23.45 3.73 -11.29
C ALA A 198 24.92 3.42 -11.67
N GLN A 199 25.14 2.36 -12.45
CA GLN A 199 26.45 2.00 -12.99
C GLN A 199 27.01 3.09 -13.90
N GLU A 200 26.17 3.68 -14.76
CA GLU A 200 26.57 4.80 -15.64
C GLU A 200 26.99 6.03 -14.85
N VAL A 201 26.25 6.37 -13.77
CA VAL A 201 26.64 7.47 -12.87
C VAL A 201 28.01 7.21 -12.26
N TYR A 202 28.25 6.02 -11.66
CA TYR A 202 29.54 5.69 -11.09
C TYR A 202 30.67 5.58 -12.12
N ALA A 203 30.40 5.07 -13.32
CA ALA A 203 31.39 5.04 -14.40
C ALA A 203 31.82 6.45 -14.85
N GLY A 204 30.90 7.42 -14.78
CA GLY A 204 31.22 8.84 -15.00
C GLY A 204 32.16 9.39 -13.92
N LEU A 205 31.89 9.08 -12.65
CA LEU A 205 32.69 9.52 -11.50
C LEU A 205 34.06 8.82 -11.42
N ALA A 206 34.16 7.56 -11.81
CA ALA A 206 35.39 6.76 -11.77
C ALA A 206 36.53 7.34 -12.64
N LYS A 207 36.25 8.30 -13.51
CA LYS A 207 37.28 9.04 -14.27
C LYS A 207 38.12 9.93 -13.40
N SER A 208 37.62 10.33 -12.23
CA SER A 208 38.31 11.24 -11.29
C SER A 208 38.41 10.69 -9.86
N ASP A 209 37.64 9.61 -9.56
CA ASP A 209 37.56 9.00 -8.23
C ASP A 209 37.68 7.47 -8.36
N ALA A 210 38.77 6.91 -7.81
CA ALA A 210 39.01 5.48 -7.84
C ALA A 210 37.98 4.66 -7.05
N ASP A 211 37.42 5.22 -5.97
CA ASP A 211 36.40 4.54 -5.14
C ASP A 211 35.10 4.32 -5.93
N ALA A 212 34.78 5.19 -6.88
CA ALA A 212 33.65 5.00 -7.79
C ALA A 212 33.82 3.76 -8.69
N GLY A 213 35.06 3.37 -9.01
CA GLY A 213 35.34 2.15 -9.76
C GLY A 213 34.92 0.88 -9.03
N TYR A 214 35.13 0.80 -7.71
CA TYR A 214 34.64 -0.33 -6.91
C TYR A 214 33.11 -0.42 -6.92
N ALA A 215 32.41 0.72 -6.88
CA ALA A 215 30.94 0.72 -6.96
C ALA A 215 30.43 0.17 -8.31
N VAL A 216 31.13 0.45 -9.41
CA VAL A 216 30.82 -0.12 -10.75
C VAL A 216 30.92 -1.65 -10.71
N ASP A 217 31.97 -2.22 -10.09
CA ASP A 217 32.17 -3.65 -10.04
C ASP A 217 31.18 -4.34 -9.07
N GLU A 218 30.83 -3.70 -7.95
CA GLU A 218 29.76 -4.16 -7.07
C GLU A 218 28.42 -4.25 -7.82
N ILE A 219 28.06 -3.22 -8.61
CA ILE A 219 26.82 -3.21 -9.39
C ILE A 219 26.84 -4.29 -10.46
N LYS A 220 27.97 -4.56 -11.16
CA LYS A 220 28.10 -5.70 -12.07
C LYS A 220 27.82 -7.02 -11.35
N GLY A 221 28.35 -7.17 -10.14
CA GLY A 221 28.09 -8.34 -9.30
C GLY A 221 26.63 -8.52 -8.90
N LEU A 222 25.92 -7.42 -8.63
CA LEU A 222 24.47 -7.43 -8.37
C LEU A 222 23.67 -7.81 -9.61
N LEU A 223 23.99 -7.21 -10.77
CA LEU A 223 23.34 -7.51 -12.05
C LEU A 223 23.51 -8.99 -12.45
N ALA A 224 24.69 -9.58 -12.22
CA ALA A 224 24.95 -10.98 -12.54
C ALA A 224 24.16 -11.97 -11.68
N LYS A 225 23.69 -11.55 -10.51
CA LYS A 225 22.91 -12.38 -9.54
C LYS A 225 21.45 -11.97 -9.48
N LEU A 226 21.01 -11.04 -10.32
CA LEU A 226 19.67 -10.48 -10.25
C LEU A 226 18.63 -11.54 -10.60
N PRO A 227 17.57 -11.75 -9.79
CA PRO A 227 16.45 -12.58 -10.18
C PRO A 227 15.83 -12.10 -11.49
N ALA A 228 15.44 -13.05 -12.36
CA ALA A 228 14.81 -12.70 -13.64
C ALA A 228 13.44 -12.04 -13.45
N GLU A 229 12.69 -12.48 -12.47
CA GLU A 229 11.34 -12.00 -12.17
C GLU A 229 11.37 -10.81 -11.20
N GLY A 230 10.46 -9.88 -11.38
CA GLY A 230 10.35 -8.70 -10.52
C GLY A 230 9.14 -7.85 -10.83
N TYR A 231 9.09 -6.69 -10.19
CA TYR A 231 8.02 -5.73 -10.42
C TYR A 231 8.17 -5.04 -11.78
N LEU A 232 7.09 -5.04 -12.54
CA LEU A 232 6.95 -4.31 -13.81
C LEU A 232 6.00 -3.12 -13.61
N PRO A 233 6.25 -1.99 -14.28
CA PRO A 233 5.32 -0.86 -14.25
C PRO A 233 3.99 -1.23 -14.92
N VAL A 234 2.89 -0.88 -14.27
CA VAL A 234 1.56 -0.90 -14.88
C VAL A 234 1.35 0.44 -15.58
N SER A 235 0.81 0.42 -16.80
CA SER A 235 0.56 1.65 -17.54
C SER A 235 -0.37 2.57 -16.78
N LEU A 236 0.02 3.84 -16.64
CA LEU A 236 -0.82 4.91 -16.11
C LEU A 236 -1.52 5.71 -17.23
N GLU A 237 -1.34 5.31 -18.49
CA GLU A 237 -2.07 5.88 -19.62
C GLU A 237 -3.43 5.17 -19.78
N PRO A 238 -4.53 5.88 -20.04
CA PRO A 238 -5.84 5.27 -20.25
C PRO A 238 -5.84 4.18 -21.35
N SER A 239 -4.97 4.30 -22.35
CA SER A 239 -4.82 3.30 -23.43
C SER A 239 -4.32 1.93 -22.93
N GLY A 240 -3.75 1.85 -21.76
CA GLY A 240 -3.32 0.59 -21.10
C GLY A 240 -4.43 -0.11 -20.33
N TRP A 241 -5.65 0.44 -20.33
CA TRP A 241 -6.80 -0.05 -19.59
C TRP A 241 -7.99 -0.31 -20.50
N GLU A 242 -8.92 -1.13 -20.02
CA GLU A 242 -10.18 -1.44 -20.70
C GLU A 242 -11.35 -0.84 -19.93
N ALA A 243 -12.35 -0.35 -20.64
CA ALA A 243 -13.61 0.06 -20.05
C ALA A 243 -14.42 -1.18 -19.63
N VAL A 244 -14.83 -1.24 -18.37
CA VAL A 244 -15.50 -2.40 -17.80
C VAL A 244 -16.99 -2.15 -17.61
N VAL A 245 -17.81 -3.13 -18.01
CA VAL A 245 -19.26 -3.15 -17.83
C VAL A 245 -19.61 -4.22 -16.80
N GLY A 246 -20.00 -3.81 -15.60
CA GLY A 246 -20.43 -4.73 -14.54
C GLY A 246 -19.37 -5.81 -14.21
N ASP A 247 -19.79 -6.81 -13.48
CA ASP A 247 -18.99 -8.00 -13.19
C ASP A 247 -19.05 -9.03 -14.33
N PRO A 248 -18.17 -10.08 -14.34
CA PRO A 248 -18.15 -11.08 -15.40
C PRO A 248 -19.46 -11.84 -15.59
N GLU A 249 -20.20 -12.13 -14.53
CA GLU A 249 -21.48 -12.88 -14.63
C GLU A 249 -22.59 -11.98 -15.18
N THR A 250 -22.64 -10.71 -14.78
CA THR A 250 -23.51 -9.71 -15.40
C THR A 250 -23.28 -9.65 -16.91
N ARG A 251 -22.03 -9.60 -17.36
CA ARG A 251 -21.69 -9.60 -18.80
C ARG A 251 -22.16 -10.87 -19.52
N LYS A 252 -22.00 -12.05 -18.90
CA LYS A 252 -22.46 -13.33 -19.47
C LYS A 252 -23.99 -13.39 -19.61
N ALA A 253 -24.73 -12.80 -18.66
CA ALA A 253 -26.19 -12.78 -18.68
C ALA A 253 -26.77 -11.78 -19.70
N MET A 254 -25.98 -10.80 -20.16
CA MET A 254 -26.45 -9.79 -21.11
C MET A 254 -26.60 -10.35 -22.52
N LYS A 255 -27.68 -9.95 -23.22
CA LYS A 255 -27.83 -10.22 -24.67
C LYS A 255 -26.72 -9.48 -25.43
N ALA A 256 -26.17 -10.08 -26.47
CA ALA A 256 -25.02 -9.58 -27.24
C ALA A 256 -25.20 -8.09 -27.68
N LYS A 257 -26.38 -7.71 -28.17
CA LYS A 257 -26.67 -6.30 -28.57
C LYS A 257 -26.65 -5.34 -27.39
N ALA A 258 -27.14 -5.75 -26.23
CA ALA A 258 -27.16 -4.92 -25.01
C ALA A 258 -25.74 -4.77 -24.46
N LEU A 259 -24.95 -5.86 -24.45
CA LEU A 259 -23.55 -5.85 -24.03
C LEU A 259 -22.71 -4.92 -24.95
N ALA A 260 -22.87 -5.05 -26.26
CA ALA A 260 -22.14 -4.20 -27.22
C ALA A 260 -22.47 -2.71 -27.02
N LYS A 261 -23.74 -2.36 -26.77
CA LYS A 261 -24.16 -0.98 -26.46
C LYS A 261 -23.51 -0.49 -25.16
N ALA A 262 -23.62 -1.27 -24.07
CA ALA A 262 -23.03 -0.94 -22.79
C ALA A 262 -21.51 -0.77 -22.84
N GLN A 263 -20.82 -1.62 -23.60
CA GLN A 263 -19.37 -1.49 -23.83
C GLN A 263 -19.01 -0.21 -24.58
N THR A 264 -19.83 0.19 -25.57
CA THR A 264 -19.61 1.45 -26.32
C THR A 264 -19.77 2.65 -25.40
N GLU A 265 -20.82 2.64 -24.56
CA GLU A 265 -21.06 3.69 -23.58
C GLU A 265 -19.95 3.76 -22.53
N ALA A 266 -19.49 2.61 -22.02
CA ALA A 266 -18.40 2.52 -21.06
C ALA A 266 -17.07 3.05 -21.64
N ARG A 267 -16.75 2.74 -22.90
CA ARG A 267 -15.55 3.29 -23.58
C ARG A 267 -15.64 4.80 -23.75
N ALA A 268 -16.82 5.32 -24.10
CA ALA A 268 -17.01 6.77 -24.22
C ALA A 268 -16.88 7.47 -22.86
N ALA A 269 -17.42 6.86 -21.80
CA ALA A 269 -17.27 7.36 -20.43
C ALA A 269 -15.80 7.31 -19.96
N MET A 270 -15.08 6.23 -20.21
CA MET A 270 -13.67 6.10 -19.90
C MET A 270 -12.84 7.19 -20.60
N ALA A 271 -13.02 7.38 -21.90
CA ALA A 271 -12.29 8.36 -22.67
C ALA A 271 -12.53 9.82 -22.19
N LYS A 272 -13.69 10.08 -21.58
CA LYS A 272 -14.03 11.38 -21.01
C LYS A 272 -13.51 11.58 -19.59
N ASN A 273 -13.56 10.52 -18.78
CA ASN A 273 -13.46 10.62 -17.33
C ASN A 273 -12.10 10.17 -16.78
N TRP A 274 -11.30 9.44 -17.58
CA TRP A 274 -9.98 8.99 -17.18
C TRP A 274 -8.90 9.67 -18.01
N ILE A 275 -8.04 10.42 -17.34
CA ILE A 275 -6.95 11.18 -17.97
C ILE A 275 -5.62 10.89 -17.30
N ALA A 276 -4.54 11.00 -18.07
CA ALA A 276 -3.17 10.85 -17.55
C ALA A 276 -2.41 12.16 -17.74
N GLU A 277 -1.87 12.68 -16.65
CA GLU A 277 -1.02 13.88 -16.67
C GLU A 277 0.12 13.74 -15.66
N ASN A 278 1.33 14.08 -16.07
CA ASN A 278 2.52 14.09 -15.21
C ASN A 278 2.74 12.78 -14.43
N GLY A 279 2.47 11.62 -15.05
CA GLY A 279 2.62 10.31 -14.42
C GLY A 279 1.54 9.98 -13.38
N VAL A 280 0.42 10.67 -13.42
CA VAL A 280 -0.75 10.40 -12.59
C VAL A 280 -1.93 10.06 -13.49
N LEU A 281 -2.55 8.91 -13.26
CA LEU A 281 -3.83 8.52 -13.84
C LEU A 281 -4.95 8.98 -12.92
N THR A 282 -5.86 9.79 -13.45
CA THR A 282 -6.98 10.37 -12.68
C THR A 282 -8.31 9.92 -13.27
N GLY A 283 -9.13 9.26 -12.45
CA GLY A 283 -10.55 9.03 -12.72
C GLY A 283 -11.38 10.14 -12.08
N ALA A 284 -12.27 10.78 -12.85
CA ALA A 284 -13.20 11.78 -12.34
C ALA A 284 -14.18 11.16 -11.33
N ALA A 285 -14.82 11.98 -10.51
CA ALA A 285 -15.93 11.53 -9.66
C ALA A 285 -16.99 10.82 -10.51
N ASP A 286 -17.44 9.66 -10.04
CA ASP A 286 -18.38 8.78 -10.75
C ASP A 286 -17.89 8.41 -12.18
N GLY A 287 -16.56 8.39 -12.37
CA GLY A 287 -15.90 8.19 -13.66
C GLY A 287 -16.02 6.78 -14.24
N GLY A 288 -16.65 5.88 -13.50
CA GLY A 288 -16.83 4.48 -13.88
C GLY A 288 -15.63 3.60 -13.58
N THR A 289 -15.65 2.39 -14.12
CA THR A 289 -14.68 1.34 -13.87
C THR A 289 -13.78 1.10 -15.07
N ILE A 290 -12.48 1.05 -14.82
CA ILE A 290 -11.49 0.56 -15.78
C ILE A 290 -10.82 -0.71 -15.25
N GLY A 291 -10.44 -1.60 -16.14
CA GLY A 291 -9.79 -2.86 -15.83
C GLY A 291 -8.45 -3.01 -16.55
N SER A 292 -7.55 -3.76 -15.96
CA SER A 292 -6.29 -4.12 -16.62
C SER A 292 -6.54 -4.85 -17.95
N ALA A 293 -5.64 -4.66 -18.93
CA ALA A 293 -5.77 -5.29 -20.25
C ALA A 293 -5.65 -6.83 -20.21
N LYS A 294 -5.11 -7.39 -19.13
CA LYS A 294 -5.03 -8.84 -18.91
C LYS A 294 -5.55 -9.25 -17.55
N ASN A 295 -5.86 -10.53 -17.40
CA ASN A 295 -6.16 -11.15 -16.13
C ASN A 295 -4.87 -11.48 -15.35
N TYR A 296 -4.99 -11.50 -14.03
CA TYR A 296 -3.94 -11.90 -13.10
C TYR A 296 -4.48 -12.99 -12.17
N GLU A 297 -3.65 -13.99 -11.91
CA GLU A 297 -3.94 -15.05 -10.95
C GLU A 297 -3.28 -14.73 -9.60
N ASN A 298 -2.00 -14.98 -9.47
CA ASN A 298 -1.20 -14.70 -8.29
C ASN A 298 -0.28 -13.51 -8.55
N PHE A 299 -0.29 -12.55 -7.66
CA PHE A 299 0.51 -11.34 -7.88
C PHE A 299 0.81 -10.58 -6.58
N GLU A 300 1.81 -9.74 -6.64
CA GLU A 300 2.03 -8.64 -5.71
C GLU A 300 1.91 -7.32 -6.47
N LEU A 301 1.13 -6.40 -5.91
CA LEU A 301 0.87 -5.09 -6.48
C LEU A 301 1.30 -4.01 -5.50
N ILE A 302 1.96 -2.98 -6.01
CA ILE A 302 2.29 -1.76 -5.26
C ILE A 302 1.74 -0.58 -6.04
N LEU A 303 1.00 0.30 -5.38
CA LEU A 303 0.51 1.54 -6.00
C LEU A 303 0.41 2.66 -4.97
N ASP A 304 0.57 3.89 -5.45
CA ASP A 304 0.18 5.09 -4.71
C ASP A 304 -1.18 5.57 -5.21
N TRP A 305 -2.07 5.89 -4.29
CA TRP A 305 -3.37 6.45 -4.60
C TRP A 305 -3.74 7.61 -3.66
N LYS A 306 -4.62 8.49 -4.11
CA LYS A 306 -5.29 9.47 -3.27
C LYS A 306 -6.69 9.79 -3.78
N THR A 307 -7.60 10.07 -2.85
CA THR A 307 -8.97 10.56 -3.12
C THR A 307 -9.46 11.37 -1.93
N GLU A 308 -10.41 12.27 -2.15
CA GLU A 308 -11.11 13.01 -1.08
C GLU A 308 -12.38 12.30 -0.62
N GLY A 309 -12.82 11.29 -1.35
CA GLY A 309 -14.03 10.52 -1.08
C GLY A 309 -13.76 9.04 -0.99
N GLU A 310 -14.69 8.27 -1.53
CA GLU A 310 -14.63 6.81 -1.60
C GLU A 310 -14.35 6.38 -3.03
N ALA A 311 -13.50 5.38 -3.19
CA ALA A 311 -13.18 4.70 -4.43
C ALA A 311 -12.84 3.25 -4.09
N GLU A 312 -12.66 2.39 -5.09
CA GLU A 312 -12.36 0.98 -4.86
C GLU A 312 -11.35 0.45 -5.89
N MET A 313 -10.65 -0.61 -5.51
CA MET A 313 -9.81 -1.39 -6.39
C MET A 313 -10.29 -2.84 -6.41
N GLY A 314 -10.65 -3.37 -7.59
CA GLY A 314 -11.05 -4.77 -7.73
C GLY A 314 -9.84 -5.69 -7.83
N ILE A 315 -9.94 -6.84 -7.14
CA ILE A 315 -8.98 -7.93 -7.20
C ILE A 315 -9.61 -9.05 -8.03
N ARG A 316 -8.99 -9.43 -9.14
CA ARG A 316 -9.53 -10.47 -10.04
C ARG A 316 -11.00 -10.20 -10.42
N SER A 317 -11.35 -8.96 -10.64
CA SER A 317 -12.71 -8.42 -10.82
C SER A 317 -13.54 -8.34 -9.52
N ILE A 318 -13.47 -9.31 -8.65
CA ILE A 318 -14.14 -9.40 -7.33
C ILE A 318 -13.26 -10.26 -6.41
N PRO A 319 -13.04 -9.92 -5.13
CA PRO A 319 -13.59 -8.79 -4.37
C PRO A 319 -12.91 -7.45 -4.63
N GLN A 320 -13.34 -6.43 -3.89
CA GLN A 320 -12.81 -5.07 -4.00
C GLN A 320 -12.13 -4.65 -2.68
N ILE A 321 -11.15 -3.75 -2.80
CA ILE A 321 -10.50 -3.09 -1.66
C ILE A 321 -10.94 -1.64 -1.63
N ALA A 322 -11.37 -1.15 -0.47
CA ALA A 322 -11.75 0.24 -0.29
C ALA A 322 -10.54 1.18 -0.41
N LEU A 323 -10.69 2.23 -1.20
CA LEU A 323 -9.76 3.34 -1.32
C LEU A 323 -10.47 4.61 -0.82
N GLY A 324 -9.93 5.26 0.19
CA GLY A 324 -10.59 6.40 0.82
C GLY A 324 -11.62 6.01 1.89
N GLY A 325 -12.14 7.01 2.58
CA GLY A 325 -13.07 6.81 3.68
C GLY A 325 -12.47 6.10 4.91
N LYS A 326 -13.35 5.71 5.83
CA LYS A 326 -12.95 5.08 7.11
C LYS A 326 -12.43 3.65 6.97
N ASN A 327 -12.83 2.98 5.89
CA ASN A 327 -12.54 1.57 5.66
C ASN A 327 -11.37 1.35 4.68
N SER A 328 -10.59 2.38 4.39
CA SER A 328 -9.46 2.28 3.45
C SER A 328 -8.55 1.09 3.76
N GLY A 329 -8.28 0.29 2.74
CA GLY A 329 -7.45 -0.91 2.84
C GLY A 329 -8.18 -2.15 3.33
N ALA A 330 -9.47 -2.06 3.69
CA ALA A 330 -10.30 -3.23 3.98
C ALA A 330 -10.92 -3.79 2.69
N LEU A 331 -11.23 -5.08 2.70
CA LEU A 331 -12.05 -5.68 1.65
C LEU A 331 -13.48 -5.17 1.80
N THR A 332 -14.11 -4.80 0.67
CA THR A 332 -15.45 -4.22 0.66
C THR A 332 -16.54 -5.30 0.62
N GLY A 333 -17.72 -4.92 1.08
CA GLY A 333 -18.85 -5.82 1.22
C GLY A 333 -18.87 -6.54 2.57
N ASN A 334 -19.84 -7.44 2.72
CA ASN A 334 -19.98 -8.24 3.94
C ASN A 334 -19.09 -9.49 3.84
N MET A 335 -17.78 -9.32 4.00
CA MET A 335 -16.84 -10.44 4.02
C MET A 335 -17.10 -11.29 5.26
N LEU A 336 -17.44 -12.57 5.07
CA LEU A 336 -17.70 -13.49 6.17
C LEU A 336 -16.42 -14.04 6.78
N HIS A 337 -15.37 -14.16 5.97
CA HIS A 337 -14.08 -14.71 6.37
C HIS A 337 -13.09 -13.67 6.88
N ASP A 338 -13.47 -12.40 6.91
CA ASP A 338 -12.72 -11.30 7.52
C ASP A 338 -13.60 -10.58 8.54
N ASN A 339 -13.40 -10.88 9.82
CA ASN A 339 -14.10 -10.23 10.93
C ASN A 339 -13.23 -9.15 11.61
N ALA A 340 -12.07 -8.83 11.03
CA ALA A 340 -11.20 -7.83 11.61
C ALA A 340 -11.80 -6.42 11.42
N ALA A 341 -11.86 -5.65 12.49
CA ALA A 341 -12.21 -4.23 12.38
C ALA A 341 -11.19 -3.49 11.52
N PRO A 342 -11.63 -2.62 10.60
CA PRO A 342 -10.72 -1.83 9.78
C PRO A 342 -9.72 -1.06 10.65
N LYS A 343 -8.43 -1.19 10.33
CA LYS A 343 -7.38 -0.42 11.00
C LYS A 343 -7.26 0.94 10.34
N ALA A 344 -7.28 2.01 11.12
CA ALA A 344 -7.03 3.36 10.61
C ALA A 344 -5.56 3.47 10.14
N ALA A 345 -5.35 3.33 8.83
CA ALA A 345 -4.03 3.30 8.21
C ALA A 345 -3.87 4.33 7.09
N ALA A 346 -4.97 4.89 6.58
CA ALA A 346 -4.93 5.89 5.52
C ALA A 346 -4.41 7.24 6.03
N ASN A 347 -3.67 7.95 5.19
CA ASN A 347 -3.36 9.35 5.37
C ASN A 347 -4.63 10.20 5.14
N GLY A 348 -4.57 11.50 5.48
CA GLY A 348 -5.69 12.42 5.30
C GLY A 348 -6.14 12.55 3.84
N PRO A 349 -7.31 13.16 3.61
CA PRO A 349 -7.78 13.51 2.28
C PRO A 349 -6.70 14.31 1.53
N GLN A 350 -6.59 14.12 0.21
CA GLN A 350 -5.57 14.74 -0.64
C GLN A 350 -4.12 14.31 -0.39
N GLU A 351 -3.85 13.45 0.58
CA GLU A 351 -2.53 12.88 0.78
C GLU A 351 -2.39 11.55 0.05
N TRP A 352 -1.18 11.30 -0.46
CA TRP A 352 -0.87 10.04 -1.11
C TRP A 352 -0.78 8.90 -0.10
N ASN A 353 -1.41 7.79 -0.44
CA ASN A 353 -1.34 6.52 0.27
C ASN A 353 -0.58 5.51 -0.58
N THR A 354 0.27 4.71 0.02
CA THR A 354 0.91 3.57 -0.65
C THR A 354 0.24 2.29 -0.18
N MET A 355 -0.25 1.52 -1.13
CA MET A 355 -0.87 0.21 -0.88
C MET A 355 0.00 -0.89 -1.47
N GLN A 356 0.13 -1.98 -0.74
CA GLN A 356 0.68 -3.23 -1.20
C GLN A 356 -0.42 -4.29 -1.09
N VAL A 357 -0.62 -5.04 -2.15
CA VAL A 357 -1.57 -6.15 -2.20
C VAL A 357 -0.83 -7.39 -2.66
N LYS A 358 -0.96 -8.46 -1.90
CA LYS A 358 -0.46 -9.77 -2.28
C LYS A 358 -1.62 -10.74 -2.38
N VAL A 359 -1.76 -11.37 -3.54
CA VAL A 359 -2.79 -12.37 -3.82
C VAL A 359 -2.10 -13.67 -4.21
N VAL A 360 -2.41 -14.74 -3.48
CA VAL A 360 -1.89 -16.08 -3.75
C VAL A 360 -3.02 -17.06 -3.55
N SER A 361 -3.37 -17.81 -4.59
CA SER A 361 -4.48 -18.76 -4.58
C SER A 361 -5.78 -18.08 -4.12
N ASP A 362 -6.37 -18.53 -3.05
CA ASP A 362 -7.59 -18.02 -2.44
C ASP A 362 -7.37 -16.97 -1.34
N ARG A 363 -6.13 -16.44 -1.21
CA ARG A 363 -5.74 -15.56 -0.10
C ARG A 363 -5.28 -14.19 -0.56
N VAL A 364 -5.64 -13.18 0.23
CA VAL A 364 -5.17 -11.82 0.05
C VAL A 364 -4.59 -11.23 1.33
N THR A 365 -3.51 -10.49 1.18
CA THR A 365 -2.95 -9.62 2.22
C THR A 365 -2.87 -8.20 1.70
N VAL A 366 -3.36 -7.25 2.47
CA VAL A 366 -3.32 -5.82 2.16
C VAL A 366 -2.52 -5.08 3.22
N VAL A 367 -1.56 -4.29 2.77
CA VAL A 367 -0.77 -3.39 3.62
C VAL A 367 -0.96 -1.97 3.14
N LEU A 368 -1.53 -1.12 3.96
CA LEU A 368 -1.74 0.30 3.68
C LEU A 368 -0.81 1.14 4.55
N ASN A 369 0.01 1.96 3.94
CA ASN A 369 0.97 2.84 4.62
C ASN A 369 1.87 2.11 5.65
N GLY A 370 2.20 0.83 5.36
CA GLY A 370 3.00 -0.03 6.24
C GLY A 370 2.23 -0.66 7.40
N VAL A 371 0.91 -0.53 7.43
CA VAL A 371 0.01 -1.21 8.38
C VAL A 371 -0.74 -2.30 7.66
N THR A 372 -0.69 -3.54 8.13
CA THR A 372 -1.48 -4.64 7.60
C THR A 372 -2.95 -4.42 7.96
N THR A 373 -3.79 -4.19 6.94
CA THR A 373 -5.23 -3.93 7.07
C THR A 373 -6.07 -5.20 6.84
N ALA A 374 -5.60 -6.09 5.98
CA ALA A 374 -6.12 -7.44 5.81
C ALA A 374 -4.95 -8.41 5.76
N GLU A 375 -4.99 -9.51 6.51
CA GLU A 375 -3.89 -10.46 6.60
C GLU A 375 -4.37 -11.88 6.27
N ASN A 376 -3.90 -12.42 5.14
CA ASN A 376 -4.19 -13.78 4.70
C ASN A 376 -5.69 -14.10 4.68
N VAL A 377 -6.51 -13.15 4.23
CA VAL A 377 -7.98 -13.25 4.21
C VAL A 377 -8.41 -14.09 3.01
N ILE A 378 -9.43 -14.93 3.19
CA ILE A 378 -10.03 -15.72 2.10
C ILE A 378 -10.75 -14.78 1.13
N LEU A 379 -10.46 -14.92 -0.16
CA LEU A 379 -11.14 -14.21 -1.23
C LEU A 379 -12.56 -14.76 -1.40
N GLU A 380 -13.56 -13.90 -1.32
CA GLU A 380 -14.95 -14.27 -1.54
C GLU A 380 -15.69 -13.23 -2.35
N ASN A 381 -16.74 -13.64 -3.05
CA ASN A 381 -17.60 -12.72 -3.76
C ASN A 381 -18.65 -12.15 -2.81
N ALA A 382 -18.35 -11.03 -2.18
CA ALA A 382 -19.26 -10.38 -1.24
C ALA A 382 -20.51 -9.77 -1.91
N CYS A 383 -20.46 -9.51 -3.21
CA CYS A 383 -21.59 -8.94 -3.96
C CYS A 383 -22.62 -10.00 -4.32
N ASN A 384 -22.17 -11.20 -4.67
CA ASN A 384 -23.05 -12.33 -4.98
C ASN A 384 -22.43 -13.64 -4.48
N ARG A 385 -22.90 -14.12 -3.34
CA ARG A 385 -22.34 -15.29 -2.66
C ARG A 385 -22.66 -16.63 -3.33
N GLU A 386 -23.60 -16.64 -4.28
CA GLU A 386 -23.89 -17.81 -5.11
C GLU A 386 -22.83 -18.03 -6.20
N ILE A 387 -21.99 -17.00 -6.43
CA ILE A 387 -20.92 -17.05 -7.42
C ILE A 387 -19.58 -17.00 -6.67
N PRO A 388 -18.74 -18.03 -6.79
CA PRO A 388 -17.41 -18.04 -6.17
C PRO A 388 -16.51 -16.92 -6.69
N ALA A 389 -15.52 -16.55 -5.89
CA ALA A 389 -14.44 -15.66 -6.36
C ALA A 389 -13.71 -16.30 -7.56
N TYR A 390 -13.19 -15.45 -8.44
CA TYR A 390 -12.49 -15.91 -9.63
C TYR A 390 -11.06 -16.33 -9.30
N ALA A 391 -10.57 -17.43 -9.89
CA ALA A 391 -9.18 -17.85 -9.76
C ALA A 391 -8.22 -16.86 -10.44
N GLU A 392 -8.68 -16.21 -11.52
CA GLU A 392 -7.97 -15.13 -12.23
C GLU A 392 -8.96 -14.06 -12.68
N GLY A 393 -8.50 -12.84 -12.88
CA GLY A 393 -9.33 -11.75 -13.37
C GLY A 393 -8.58 -10.42 -13.45
N GLN A 394 -9.28 -9.40 -13.92
CA GLN A 394 -8.74 -8.07 -14.07
C GLN A 394 -8.50 -7.39 -12.70
N ILE A 395 -7.49 -6.55 -12.64
CA ILE A 395 -7.35 -5.53 -11.60
C ILE A 395 -8.21 -4.35 -12.04
N LEU A 396 -9.14 -3.93 -11.19
CA LEU A 396 -10.05 -2.82 -11.48
C LEU A 396 -9.65 -1.57 -10.70
N LEU A 397 -9.82 -0.40 -11.32
CA LEU A 397 -9.86 0.89 -10.65
C LEU A 397 -11.27 1.46 -10.81
N ILE A 398 -11.90 1.79 -9.70
CA ILE A 398 -13.30 2.22 -9.62
C ILE A 398 -13.32 3.61 -8.98
N ALA A 399 -13.59 4.62 -9.80
CA ALA A 399 -13.76 5.98 -9.31
C ALA A 399 -15.15 6.12 -8.68
N GLY A 400 -15.20 6.51 -7.41
CA GLY A 400 -16.43 6.71 -6.67
C GLY A 400 -16.87 8.18 -6.65
N ASN A 401 -17.35 8.65 -5.51
CA ASN A 401 -17.96 9.97 -5.34
C ASN A 401 -16.98 11.16 -5.38
N ALA A 402 -15.68 10.89 -5.52
CA ALA A 402 -14.63 11.89 -5.67
C ALA A 402 -13.57 11.41 -6.67
N PRO A 403 -12.72 12.29 -7.21
CA PRO A 403 -11.65 11.88 -8.10
C PRO A 403 -10.69 10.89 -7.46
N LEU A 404 -10.37 9.81 -8.18
CA LEU A 404 -9.32 8.85 -7.82
C LEU A 404 -8.05 9.17 -8.61
N ASN A 405 -6.97 9.42 -7.90
CA ASN A 405 -5.66 9.63 -8.50
C ASN A 405 -4.76 8.42 -8.18
N VAL A 406 -4.09 7.88 -9.18
CA VAL A 406 -3.18 6.74 -9.08
C VAL A 406 -1.84 7.09 -9.71
N ARG A 407 -0.75 6.73 -9.05
CA ARG A 407 0.63 6.85 -9.57
C ARG A 407 1.49 5.69 -9.09
N GLU A 408 2.68 5.51 -9.66
CA GLU A 408 3.68 4.53 -9.19
C GLU A 408 3.09 3.12 -9.02
N MET A 409 2.38 2.65 -10.04
CA MET A 409 1.76 1.33 -10.01
C MET A 409 2.70 0.29 -10.59
N TYR A 410 3.02 -0.73 -9.80
CA TYR A 410 3.93 -1.82 -10.16
C TYR A 410 3.34 -3.16 -9.77
N ILE A 411 3.48 -4.16 -10.64
CA ILE A 411 3.00 -5.51 -10.41
C ILE A 411 4.12 -6.52 -10.60
N ARG A 412 4.16 -7.54 -9.74
CA ARG A 412 4.96 -8.74 -9.88
C ARG A 412 4.02 -9.93 -9.94
N GLU A 413 4.02 -10.66 -11.03
CA GLU A 413 3.31 -11.92 -11.12
C GLU A 413 4.05 -12.98 -10.31
N LEU A 414 3.29 -13.81 -9.63
CA LEU A 414 3.79 -14.94 -8.86
C LEU A 414 3.45 -16.24 -9.59
N PRO A 415 4.14 -17.34 -9.31
CA PRO A 415 3.83 -18.64 -9.90
C PRO A 415 2.34 -18.97 -9.76
N ALA A 416 1.76 -19.54 -10.82
CA ALA A 416 0.39 -20.02 -10.78
C ALA A 416 0.19 -21.06 -9.69
N THR A 417 -1.01 -21.08 -9.11
CA THR A 417 -1.38 -22.11 -8.15
C THR A 417 -1.43 -23.47 -8.85
N PRO A 418 -0.72 -24.49 -8.35
CA PRO A 418 -0.81 -25.83 -8.94
C PRO A 418 -2.27 -26.30 -8.98
N ARG A 419 -2.67 -26.76 -10.16
CA ARG A 419 -4.02 -27.29 -10.37
C ARG A 419 -3.96 -28.79 -10.52
N PHE A 420 -5.01 -29.45 -10.06
CA PHE A 420 -5.16 -30.87 -10.32
C PHE A 420 -5.45 -31.09 -11.82
N GLU A 421 -4.73 -32.00 -12.42
CA GLU A 421 -4.92 -32.44 -13.80
C GLU A 421 -5.19 -33.93 -13.84
N LEU A 422 -6.03 -34.37 -14.78
CA LEU A 422 -6.26 -35.80 -15.01
C LEU A 422 -5.04 -36.45 -15.65
N SER A 423 -4.80 -37.70 -15.32
CA SER A 423 -3.91 -38.53 -16.10
C SER A 423 -4.44 -38.72 -17.52
N GLU A 424 -3.57 -39.08 -18.47
CA GLU A 424 -3.97 -39.38 -19.86
C GLU A 424 -5.00 -40.52 -19.90
N GLU A 425 -4.88 -41.51 -19.02
CA GLU A 425 -5.82 -42.65 -18.90
C GLU A 425 -7.19 -42.18 -18.41
N GLU A 426 -7.25 -41.38 -17.35
CA GLU A 426 -8.51 -40.85 -16.84
C GLU A 426 -9.22 -39.95 -17.84
N ALA A 427 -8.44 -39.11 -18.56
CA ALA A 427 -8.98 -38.27 -19.62
C ALA A 427 -9.54 -39.11 -20.79
N ALA A 428 -8.87 -40.21 -21.17
CA ALA A 428 -9.32 -41.13 -22.20
C ALA A 428 -10.59 -41.91 -21.76
N ASP A 429 -10.72 -42.22 -20.45
CA ASP A 429 -11.89 -42.84 -19.86
C ASP A 429 -13.08 -41.88 -19.72
N GLY A 430 -12.89 -40.60 -20.07
CA GLY A 430 -13.97 -39.61 -20.07
C GLY A 430 -14.21 -38.92 -18.73
N PHE A 431 -13.27 -39.01 -17.79
CA PHE A 431 -13.37 -38.23 -16.55
C PHE A 431 -13.26 -36.73 -16.84
N GLU A 432 -13.93 -35.93 -16.03
CA GLU A 432 -13.78 -34.47 -16.01
C GLU A 432 -13.45 -33.99 -14.59
N VAL A 433 -12.56 -33.02 -14.48
CA VAL A 433 -12.23 -32.39 -13.19
C VAL A 433 -13.40 -31.55 -12.71
N LEU A 434 -13.97 -31.87 -11.55
CA LEU A 434 -15.04 -31.08 -10.92
C LEU A 434 -14.47 -29.93 -10.07
N PHE A 435 -13.31 -30.16 -9.46
CA PHE A 435 -12.57 -29.16 -8.69
C PHE A 435 -11.08 -29.35 -8.90
N ASP A 436 -10.42 -28.33 -9.41
CA ASP A 436 -8.99 -28.35 -9.75
C ASP A 436 -8.07 -27.85 -8.63
N GLY A 437 -8.62 -27.62 -7.44
CA GLY A 437 -7.89 -27.00 -6.32
C GLY A 437 -8.02 -25.47 -6.24
N THR A 438 -8.57 -24.82 -7.29
CA THR A 438 -8.62 -23.34 -7.35
C THR A 438 -10.00 -22.77 -7.60
N SER A 439 -10.83 -23.43 -8.41
CA SER A 439 -12.07 -22.85 -8.93
C SER A 439 -13.33 -23.61 -8.54
N MET A 440 -14.25 -22.90 -7.91
CA MET A 440 -15.59 -23.39 -7.57
C MET A 440 -16.63 -23.14 -8.67
N HIS A 441 -16.23 -22.68 -9.87
CA HIS A 441 -17.20 -22.28 -10.91
C HIS A 441 -18.04 -23.40 -11.52
N LYS A 442 -17.68 -24.66 -11.28
CA LYS A 442 -18.52 -25.83 -11.63
C LYS A 442 -19.54 -26.16 -10.55
N TRP A 443 -19.53 -25.42 -9.44
CA TRP A 443 -20.37 -25.64 -8.27
C TRP A 443 -21.36 -24.50 -8.05
N THR A 444 -22.47 -24.78 -7.36
CA THR A 444 -23.55 -23.84 -7.02
C THR A 444 -24.20 -24.23 -5.69
N GLY A 445 -25.11 -23.43 -5.20
CA GLY A 445 -25.75 -23.63 -3.91
C GLY A 445 -25.01 -22.95 -2.78
N ASN A 446 -24.68 -23.65 -1.71
CA ASN A 446 -24.01 -23.06 -0.56
C ASN A 446 -22.52 -22.81 -0.79
N THR A 447 -22.16 -21.87 -1.64
CA THR A 447 -20.76 -21.45 -1.87
C THR A 447 -20.22 -20.53 -0.76
N THR A 448 -21.03 -20.21 0.25
CA THR A 448 -20.62 -19.41 1.42
C THR A 448 -19.86 -20.26 2.44
N ASN A 449 -20.36 -21.46 2.75
CA ASN A 449 -19.71 -22.35 3.71
C ASN A 449 -18.76 -23.35 3.04
N TYR A 450 -18.88 -23.56 1.74
CA TYR A 450 -18.00 -24.40 0.95
C TYR A 450 -17.07 -23.50 0.14
N VAL A 451 -15.85 -23.37 0.57
CA VAL A 451 -14.87 -22.44 -0.02
C VAL A 451 -13.58 -23.17 -0.40
N PRO A 452 -12.88 -22.74 -1.46
CA PRO A 452 -11.56 -23.28 -1.76
C PRO A 452 -10.56 -22.79 -0.69
N VAL A 453 -9.89 -23.72 -0.06
CA VAL A 453 -8.83 -23.45 0.93
C VAL A 453 -7.70 -24.46 0.72
N ASP A 454 -6.51 -23.96 0.44
CA ASP A 454 -5.29 -24.77 0.29
C ASP A 454 -5.47 -25.99 -0.66
N GLY A 455 -6.13 -25.76 -1.79
CA GLY A 455 -6.38 -26.78 -2.81
C GLY A 455 -7.51 -27.76 -2.48
N THR A 456 -8.29 -27.53 -1.43
CA THR A 456 -9.44 -28.36 -1.04
C THR A 456 -10.75 -27.55 -1.03
N ILE A 457 -11.90 -28.22 -1.14
CA ILE A 457 -13.18 -27.62 -0.81
C ILE A 457 -13.36 -27.77 0.70
N TYR A 458 -13.12 -26.72 1.44
CA TYR A 458 -13.26 -26.70 2.90
C TYR A 458 -14.68 -26.31 3.29
N VAL A 459 -15.24 -27.02 4.28
CA VAL A 459 -16.61 -26.80 4.77
C VAL A 459 -16.59 -26.25 6.18
N THR A 460 -17.22 -25.09 6.38
CA THR A 460 -17.39 -24.51 7.71
C THR A 460 -18.81 -24.02 7.93
N ALA A 461 -19.44 -24.41 9.02
CA ALA A 461 -20.73 -23.89 9.44
C ALA A 461 -20.64 -22.53 10.18
N GLN A 462 -19.43 -21.99 10.30
CA GLN A 462 -19.14 -20.82 11.14
C GLN A 462 -19.78 -19.54 10.62
N TYR A 463 -20.12 -19.47 9.33
CA TYR A 463 -20.57 -18.24 8.66
C TYR A 463 -22.08 -18.21 8.34
N GLY A 464 -22.87 -19.06 8.95
CA GLY A 464 -24.32 -18.96 8.96
C GLY A 464 -25.04 -19.34 7.66
N GLY A 465 -24.34 -19.87 6.67
CA GLY A 465 -24.98 -20.44 5.47
C GLY A 465 -25.67 -21.76 5.78
N SER A 466 -26.71 -22.08 5.03
CA SER A 466 -27.44 -23.38 5.11
C SER A 466 -27.57 -23.98 3.71
N GLY A 467 -27.79 -25.30 3.66
CA GLY A 467 -27.96 -26.04 2.41
C GLY A 467 -26.68 -26.71 1.91
N ASN A 468 -26.81 -27.35 0.78
CA ASN A 468 -25.77 -28.18 0.19
C ASN A 468 -25.03 -27.46 -0.95
N LEU A 469 -23.82 -27.92 -1.23
CA LEU A 469 -23.10 -27.59 -2.45
C LEU A 469 -23.51 -28.58 -3.54
N TYR A 470 -23.80 -28.09 -4.73
CA TYR A 470 -24.21 -28.90 -5.88
C TYR A 470 -23.28 -28.69 -7.07
N THR A 471 -23.10 -29.71 -7.90
CA THR A 471 -22.55 -29.54 -9.25
C THR A 471 -23.56 -28.76 -10.11
N LYS A 472 -23.10 -27.79 -10.91
CA LYS A 472 -23.97 -27.05 -11.86
C LYS A 472 -24.51 -27.95 -12.96
N LYS A 473 -23.72 -28.95 -13.38
CA LYS A 473 -24.12 -29.97 -14.37
C LYS A 473 -24.78 -31.12 -13.65
N GLU A 474 -25.87 -31.63 -14.22
CA GLU A 474 -26.52 -32.87 -13.80
C GLU A 474 -25.85 -34.06 -14.47
N TYR A 475 -25.77 -35.19 -13.74
CA TYR A 475 -25.14 -36.43 -14.19
C TYR A 475 -26.13 -37.59 -14.10
N GLY A 476 -26.21 -38.40 -15.15
CA GLY A 476 -26.99 -39.62 -15.19
C GLY A 476 -26.26 -40.81 -14.56
N ASP A 477 -25.63 -41.63 -15.40
CA ASP A 477 -24.73 -42.69 -14.95
C ASP A 477 -23.29 -42.15 -14.91
N PHE A 478 -22.62 -42.36 -13.79
CA PHE A 478 -21.29 -41.78 -13.59
C PHE A 478 -20.42 -42.61 -12.62
N VAL A 479 -19.13 -42.37 -12.70
CA VAL A 479 -18.14 -42.76 -11.70
C VAL A 479 -17.64 -41.47 -11.06
N LEU A 480 -17.71 -41.36 -9.72
CA LEU A 480 -17.17 -40.22 -8.97
C LEU A 480 -15.94 -40.68 -8.19
N ARG A 481 -14.84 -39.94 -8.35
CA ARG A 481 -13.62 -40.12 -7.57
C ARG A 481 -13.34 -38.84 -6.80
N PHE A 482 -13.09 -38.94 -5.50
CA PHE A 482 -12.75 -37.83 -4.64
C PHE A 482 -12.01 -38.36 -3.40
N GLU A 483 -11.22 -37.44 -2.78
CA GLU A 483 -10.61 -37.66 -1.48
C GLU A 483 -11.31 -36.77 -0.45
N PHE A 484 -11.39 -37.22 0.79
CA PHE A 484 -11.93 -36.41 1.88
C PHE A 484 -11.15 -36.61 3.16
N ALA A 485 -11.17 -35.60 4.03
CA ALA A 485 -10.62 -35.65 5.37
C ALA A 485 -11.53 -34.89 6.33
N PHE A 486 -11.52 -35.30 7.58
CA PHE A 486 -12.10 -34.53 8.68
C PHE A 486 -10.98 -33.92 9.51
N ASP A 487 -11.15 -32.66 9.89
CA ASP A 487 -10.19 -31.92 10.72
C ASP A 487 -10.33 -32.21 12.22
N ARG A 488 -11.42 -32.91 12.62
CA ARG A 488 -11.71 -33.28 14.01
C ARG A 488 -12.64 -34.47 14.11
N GLU A 489 -12.69 -35.11 15.26
CA GLU A 489 -13.63 -36.17 15.58
C GLU A 489 -15.06 -35.65 15.74
N GLY A 490 -16.05 -36.52 15.48
CA GLY A 490 -17.48 -36.24 15.66
C GLY A 490 -18.13 -35.38 14.58
N VAL A 491 -17.40 -35.11 13.49
CA VAL A 491 -17.99 -34.45 12.31
C VAL A 491 -18.77 -35.46 11.48
N ASN A 492 -19.94 -35.05 11.01
CA ASN A 492 -20.77 -35.82 10.08
C ASN A 492 -20.95 -35.02 8.79
N ASN A 493 -20.67 -35.64 7.67
CA ASN A 493 -20.95 -35.10 6.36
C ASN A 493 -21.28 -36.26 5.39
N GLY A 494 -21.75 -35.94 4.18
CA GLY A 494 -22.11 -36.96 3.20
C GLY A 494 -22.17 -36.39 1.78
N ILE A 495 -22.20 -37.32 0.81
CA ILE A 495 -22.41 -37.02 -0.59
C ILE A 495 -23.77 -37.53 -1.01
N GLY A 496 -24.65 -36.61 -1.40
CA GLY A 496 -25.93 -36.91 -2.00
C GLY A 496 -25.80 -37.10 -3.51
N ILE A 497 -26.26 -38.23 -4.05
CA ILE A 497 -26.29 -38.47 -5.49
C ILE A 497 -27.73 -38.38 -6.00
N ARG A 498 -27.88 -37.81 -7.21
CA ARG A 498 -29.19 -37.60 -7.87
C ARG A 498 -30.18 -36.82 -7.00
N THR A 499 -29.67 -35.84 -6.24
CA THR A 499 -30.47 -34.97 -5.39
C THR A 499 -30.97 -33.78 -6.21
N PRO A 500 -32.28 -33.48 -6.20
CA PRO A 500 -32.78 -32.26 -6.82
C PRO A 500 -32.16 -31.01 -6.20
N MET A 501 -31.87 -30.00 -7.01
CA MET A 501 -31.32 -28.73 -6.49
C MET A 501 -32.29 -28.04 -5.53
N GLY A 502 -31.75 -27.40 -4.51
CA GLY A 502 -32.51 -26.61 -3.55
C GLY A 502 -33.22 -27.39 -2.45
N VAL A 503 -33.02 -28.72 -2.37
CA VAL A 503 -33.56 -29.55 -1.31
C VAL A 503 -32.44 -30.18 -0.47
N ASP A 504 -32.76 -30.57 0.75
CA ASP A 504 -31.80 -31.26 1.61
C ASP A 504 -31.51 -32.67 1.09
N ALA A 505 -30.29 -32.96 0.73
CA ALA A 505 -29.85 -34.25 0.22
C ALA A 505 -30.10 -35.39 1.20
N ALA A 506 -30.08 -35.14 2.50
CA ALA A 506 -30.33 -36.14 3.54
C ALA A 506 -31.77 -36.67 3.52
N TYR A 507 -32.72 -35.86 3.05
CA TYR A 507 -34.14 -36.23 3.03
C TYR A 507 -34.69 -36.49 1.63
N HIS A 508 -34.05 -35.96 0.60
CA HIS A 508 -34.57 -35.97 -0.77
C HIS A 508 -33.62 -36.59 -1.80
N GLY A 509 -32.41 -36.97 -1.40
CA GLY A 509 -31.47 -37.70 -2.27
C GLY A 509 -31.88 -39.16 -2.49
N LEU A 510 -31.56 -39.67 -3.68
CA LEU A 510 -31.80 -41.10 -3.99
C LEU A 510 -30.86 -42.04 -3.23
N SER A 511 -29.69 -41.54 -2.87
CA SER A 511 -28.72 -42.24 -2.03
C SER A 511 -27.83 -41.23 -1.33
N LEU A 512 -27.58 -41.42 -0.05
CA LEU A 512 -26.64 -40.65 0.75
C LEU A 512 -25.53 -41.60 1.19
N ILE A 513 -24.30 -41.27 0.85
CA ILE A 513 -23.11 -41.93 1.38
C ILE A 513 -22.66 -41.12 2.61
N HIS A 514 -22.90 -41.70 3.78
CA HIS A 514 -22.34 -41.11 5.02
C HIS A 514 -20.86 -41.45 5.10
N ILE A 515 -20.09 -40.43 5.35
CA ILE A 515 -18.64 -40.52 5.45
C ILE A 515 -18.24 -40.34 6.90
#